data_9c7437b50d03c324c640c1f9979881c5
#
_entry.id   9c7437b50d03c324c640c1f9979881c5
#
_cell.length_a   1.000
_cell.length_b   1.000
_cell.length_c   1.000
_cell.angle_alpha   90.00
_cell.angle_beta   90.00
_cell.angle_gamma   90.00
#
_symmetry.space_group_name_H-M   'P 1'
#
loop_
_entity.id
_entity.type
_entity.pdbx_description
1 polymer ?
#
loop_
_entity_poly.entity_id
_entity_poly.type
_entity_poly.pdbx_seq_one_letter_code
_entity_poly.pdbx_strand_id
1 'polypeptide(L)'
;VITFTDNTDISVPLKGSWEAGTTRTYKLSQKTSTWNYTLEATSPAAVGYKTAQSDKYSITSYRTAPDGTKKAVAWKVVGYSVDDGATWTENKPTWLTAISKTSGSGGTAAEQGTATLVPEIVDLTAKRNKQLQESTPLGTAATPYNLSNNKGEITVQNTANCYVISAPGFYCIPLVYGNAIKNGTTNASAFKSAAPVTKVTFGSPAAEKDVILHTFVDHNGAPITDPWIEKTNNKANNGINKAEVVWADEANLVTLPSASIYRDGNGNAFVKFEVKKEDIKSGNAVLAVKKGNTTLWSWHLWFAPAEVLNKIPVTNIQGKVYNFASEPLGWKPNVWKGTPYSSPRSVKIKVEQEIANAGVKQQAVVTITQNAGIEKNSGAATMYQWGRKDPFPGSNALVKQGSINRNAGDQIYMQNVIQHPGFFYITGTNAAGIINTNAGLTKYYYFYNLWSMNNRTASGLNQINNTPVVKTIYDPSPVGFSVPSNAAFTGFTANGLNEGTMNVDGTDNQTA
;
A
#
# COMPACT_ATOMS: atom_id res chain seq x y z
N VAL A 1 -2.00 61.53 -22.08
CA VAL A 1 -3.23 60.69 -22.07
C VAL A 1 -4.38 61.53 -22.61
N ILE A 2 -5.15 60.99 -23.51
CA ILE A 2 -6.36 61.61 -24.05
C ILE A 2 -7.55 60.76 -23.62
N THR A 3 -8.51 61.37 -22.94
CA THR A 3 -9.75 60.71 -22.50
C THR A 3 -10.88 61.14 -23.44
N PHE A 4 -11.58 60.18 -24.03
CA PHE A 4 -12.77 60.40 -24.85
C PHE A 4 -14.04 60.58 -24.02
N THR A 5 -15.08 61.10 -24.62
CA THR A 5 -16.36 61.33 -23.94
C THR A 5 -17.06 60.04 -23.46
N ASP A 6 -16.67 58.90 -23.97
CA ASP A 6 -17.11 57.55 -23.54
C ASP A 6 -16.23 56.98 -22.43
N ASN A 7 -15.35 57.78 -21.82
CA ASN A 7 -14.36 57.44 -20.82
C ASN A 7 -13.28 56.44 -21.28
N THR A 8 -13.13 56.18 -22.58
CA THR A 8 -11.97 55.46 -23.09
C THR A 8 -10.76 56.37 -23.14
N ASP A 9 -9.58 55.80 -22.89
CA ASP A 9 -8.31 56.56 -22.89
C ASP A 9 -7.32 56.00 -23.88
N ILE A 10 -6.60 56.88 -24.53
CA ILE A 10 -5.37 56.53 -25.23
C ILE A 10 -4.18 57.28 -24.64
N SER A 11 -3.02 56.61 -24.61
CA SER A 11 -1.76 57.22 -24.19
C SER A 11 -0.77 57.11 -25.33
N VAL A 12 -0.26 58.23 -25.77
CA VAL A 12 0.74 58.30 -26.84
C VAL A 12 1.82 59.30 -26.44
N PRO A 13 3.12 58.94 -26.45
CA PRO A 13 4.20 59.90 -26.27
C PRO A 13 4.31 60.77 -27.53
N LEU A 14 4.06 62.03 -27.37
CA LEU A 14 4.30 63.02 -28.44
C LEU A 14 5.72 63.62 -28.27
N LYS A 15 6.60 63.37 -29.23
CA LYS A 15 7.93 63.90 -29.23
C LYS A 15 8.10 64.85 -30.45
N GLY A 16 8.70 65.95 -30.21
CA GLY A 16 9.02 66.94 -31.28
C GLY A 16 9.14 68.36 -30.76
N SER A 17 9.66 69.26 -31.57
CA SER A 17 9.61 70.65 -31.34
C SER A 17 8.53 71.28 -32.22
N TRP A 18 7.86 72.32 -31.74
CA TRP A 18 6.86 73.07 -32.49
C TRP A 18 7.40 74.47 -32.68
N GLU A 19 7.39 74.92 -33.94
CA GLU A 19 7.74 76.30 -34.28
C GLU A 19 6.51 77.18 -34.16
N ALA A 20 6.68 78.42 -33.76
CA ALA A 20 5.57 79.35 -33.61
C ALA A 20 4.86 79.56 -34.98
N GLY A 21 3.54 79.53 -34.96
CA GLY A 21 2.69 79.67 -36.15
C GLY A 21 2.47 78.40 -36.98
N THR A 22 2.96 77.27 -36.54
CA THR A 22 2.72 75.96 -37.21
C THR A 22 1.65 75.13 -36.53
N THR A 23 0.87 74.39 -37.32
CA THR A 23 -0.09 73.37 -36.85
C THR A 23 0.40 72.00 -37.24
N ARG A 24 0.40 71.05 -36.26
CA ARG A 24 0.67 69.62 -36.51
C ARG A 24 -0.54 68.81 -36.14
N THR A 25 -0.94 67.91 -37.03
CA THR A 25 -2.03 67.01 -36.83
C THR A 25 -1.49 65.63 -36.49
N TYR A 26 -1.92 65.05 -35.36
CA TYR A 26 -1.58 63.71 -34.95
C TYR A 26 -2.81 62.81 -35.10
N LYS A 27 -2.69 61.75 -35.88
CA LYS A 27 -3.73 60.68 -35.93
C LYS A 27 -3.47 59.70 -34.82
N LEU A 28 -4.38 59.64 -33.87
CA LEU A 28 -4.30 58.72 -32.72
C LEU A 28 -5.34 57.60 -32.87
N SER A 29 -4.95 56.41 -32.53
CA SER A 29 -5.84 55.23 -32.48
C SER A 29 -5.45 54.34 -31.33
N GLN A 30 -6.30 53.36 -30.96
CA GLN A 30 -5.94 52.35 -29.96
C GLN A 30 -4.66 51.59 -30.33
N LYS A 31 -4.38 51.39 -31.62
CA LYS A 31 -3.15 50.74 -32.11
C LYS A 31 -1.87 51.56 -31.83
N THR A 32 -2.00 52.85 -31.62
CA THR A 32 -0.88 53.75 -31.28
C THR A 32 -0.80 54.03 -29.79
N SER A 33 -1.66 53.44 -28.98
CA SER A 33 -1.63 53.59 -27.55
C SER A 33 -0.41 52.87 -26.95
N THR A 34 0.28 53.53 -26.04
CA THR A 34 1.49 53.07 -25.37
C THR A 34 1.23 52.69 -23.90
N TRP A 35 0.01 52.39 -23.56
CA TRP A 35 -0.31 51.85 -22.25
C TRP A 35 0.39 50.53 -22.00
N ASN A 36 1.04 50.39 -20.87
CA ASN A 36 1.56 49.12 -20.37
C ASN A 36 0.55 48.52 -19.38
N TYR A 37 0.02 47.35 -19.68
CA TYR A 37 -1.01 46.69 -18.91
C TYR A 37 -0.39 45.71 -17.91
N THR A 38 -0.82 45.79 -16.66
CA THR A 38 -0.41 44.92 -15.56
C THR A 38 -1.61 44.19 -15.01
N LEU A 39 -1.55 42.86 -14.97
CA LEU A 39 -2.48 41.98 -14.26
C LEU A 39 -1.66 40.97 -13.49
N GLU A 40 -1.72 41.04 -12.17
CA GLU A 40 -1.02 40.13 -11.25
C GLU A 40 -2.01 39.46 -10.35
N ALA A 41 -1.78 38.17 -10.09
CA ALA A 41 -2.59 37.37 -9.18
C ALA A 41 -1.69 36.62 -8.19
N THR A 42 -2.03 36.66 -6.91
CA THR A 42 -1.34 35.91 -5.86
C THR A 42 -2.27 34.83 -5.33
N SER A 43 -1.79 33.60 -5.35
CA SER A 43 -2.52 32.44 -4.81
C SER A 43 -2.34 32.35 -3.29
N PRO A 44 -3.35 31.89 -2.53
CA PRO A 44 -3.20 31.61 -1.13
C PRO A 44 -2.38 30.33 -0.91
N ALA A 45 -1.90 30.13 0.31
CA ALA A 45 -1.31 28.86 0.73
C ALA A 45 -2.34 27.73 0.65
N ALA A 46 -1.84 26.49 0.48
CA ALA A 46 -2.68 25.32 0.53
C ALA A 46 -3.30 25.15 1.93
N VAL A 47 -4.59 24.85 1.98
CA VAL A 47 -5.30 24.65 3.25
C VAL A 47 -5.49 23.16 3.57
N GLY A 48 -5.73 22.85 4.85
CA GLY A 48 -6.00 21.50 5.30
C GLY A 48 -7.36 20.98 4.81
N TYR A 49 -7.50 19.66 4.73
CA TYR A 49 -8.71 18.98 4.25
C TYR A 49 -9.98 19.26 5.08
N LYS A 50 -9.85 19.71 6.34
CA LYS A 50 -10.97 20.10 7.20
C LYS A 50 -11.34 21.58 7.07
N THR A 51 -10.56 22.37 6.33
CA THR A 51 -10.76 23.82 6.22
C THR A 51 -11.78 24.12 5.14
N ALA A 52 -12.82 24.86 5.52
CA ALA A 52 -13.89 25.26 4.61
C ALA A 52 -13.63 26.56 3.86
N GLN A 53 -12.56 27.29 4.18
CA GLN A 53 -12.23 28.57 3.56
C GLN A 53 -10.72 28.68 3.32
N SER A 54 -10.33 29.18 2.16
CA SER A 54 -8.92 29.48 1.87
C SER A 54 -8.47 30.76 2.59
N ASP A 55 -7.16 30.94 2.69
CA ASP A 55 -6.58 32.25 2.92
C ASP A 55 -6.88 33.18 1.73
N LYS A 56 -6.47 34.43 1.85
CA LYS A 56 -6.76 35.44 0.86
C LYS A 56 -5.90 35.25 -0.39
N TYR A 57 -6.55 35.22 -1.56
CA TYR A 57 -5.88 35.52 -2.82
C TYR A 57 -5.98 37.01 -3.12
N SER A 58 -5.12 37.54 -4.00
CA SER A 58 -5.17 38.94 -4.39
C SER A 58 -5.01 39.13 -5.88
N ILE A 59 -5.61 40.20 -6.42
CA ILE A 59 -5.54 40.56 -7.83
C ILE A 59 -5.24 42.06 -7.93
N THR A 60 -4.22 42.41 -8.69
CA THR A 60 -3.84 43.79 -9.01
C THR A 60 -3.98 44.00 -10.52
N SER A 61 -4.76 44.97 -10.92
CA SER A 61 -5.10 45.18 -12.33
C SER A 61 -5.15 46.66 -12.69
N TYR A 62 -4.16 47.11 -13.43
CA TYR A 62 -4.06 48.51 -13.88
C TYR A 62 -3.29 48.63 -15.20
N ARG A 63 -3.27 49.82 -15.75
CA ARG A 63 -2.39 50.20 -16.87
C ARG A 63 -1.60 51.43 -16.53
N THR A 64 -0.40 51.56 -17.08
CA THR A 64 0.52 52.67 -16.84
C THR A 64 0.81 53.38 -18.16
N ALA A 65 0.64 54.66 -18.16
CA ALA A 65 1.02 55.53 -19.31
C ALA A 65 2.54 55.86 -19.29
N PRO A 66 3.13 56.34 -20.40
CA PRO A 66 4.56 56.70 -20.45
C PRO A 66 4.98 57.78 -19.45
N ASP A 67 4.07 58.62 -19.00
CA ASP A 67 4.29 59.65 -18.01
C ASP A 67 4.20 59.13 -16.56
N GLY A 68 4.01 57.80 -16.39
CA GLY A 68 3.86 57.17 -15.09
C GLY A 68 2.44 57.19 -14.53
N THR A 69 1.48 57.84 -15.17
CA THR A 69 0.09 57.86 -14.77
C THR A 69 -0.49 56.44 -14.76
N LYS A 70 -1.11 56.02 -13.65
CA LYS A 70 -1.73 54.70 -13.51
C LYS A 70 -3.25 54.84 -13.51
N LYS A 71 -3.93 53.96 -14.25
CA LYS A 71 -5.41 53.84 -14.28
C LYS A 71 -5.82 52.42 -14.04
N ALA A 72 -6.87 52.24 -13.23
CA ALA A 72 -7.48 50.95 -12.97
C ALA A 72 -7.99 50.30 -14.27
N VAL A 73 -7.91 48.97 -14.35
CA VAL A 73 -8.51 48.20 -15.42
C VAL A 73 -9.34 47.11 -14.78
N ALA A 74 -10.62 47.08 -15.08
CA ALA A 74 -11.55 46.07 -14.58
C ALA A 74 -11.13 44.67 -15.05
N TRP A 75 -11.38 43.70 -14.22
CA TRP A 75 -11.05 42.29 -14.47
C TRP A 75 -12.21 41.37 -14.09
N LYS A 76 -12.25 40.17 -14.65
CA LYS A 76 -13.21 39.14 -14.32
C LYS A 76 -12.64 37.73 -14.41
N VAL A 77 -13.25 36.76 -13.71
CA VAL A 77 -12.99 35.33 -13.87
C VAL A 77 -13.56 34.88 -15.20
N VAL A 78 -12.77 34.13 -15.97
CA VAL A 78 -13.17 33.62 -17.29
C VAL A 78 -13.07 32.11 -17.43
N GLY A 79 -12.59 31.40 -16.40
CA GLY A 79 -12.56 29.95 -16.45
C GLY A 79 -11.89 29.29 -15.25
N TYR A 80 -12.11 28.00 -15.12
CA TYR A 80 -11.60 27.10 -14.09
C TYR A 80 -10.92 25.91 -14.75
N SER A 81 -9.85 25.41 -14.14
CA SER A 81 -9.15 24.19 -14.57
C SER A 81 -8.77 23.34 -13.36
N VAL A 82 -8.99 22.03 -13.45
CA VAL A 82 -8.59 21.03 -12.44
C VAL A 82 -7.47 20.10 -12.92
N ASP A 83 -6.98 20.32 -14.12
CA ASP A 83 -5.95 19.55 -14.81
C ASP A 83 -4.69 20.39 -15.10
N ASP A 84 -4.36 21.25 -14.17
CA ASP A 84 -3.17 22.14 -14.20
C ASP A 84 -3.18 23.16 -15.35
N GLY A 85 -4.33 23.47 -15.90
CA GLY A 85 -4.50 24.45 -16.99
C GLY A 85 -4.54 23.85 -18.38
N ALA A 86 -4.57 22.53 -18.50
CA ALA A 86 -4.68 21.83 -19.78
C ALA A 86 -6.04 22.09 -20.44
N THR A 87 -7.12 22.04 -19.66
CA THR A 87 -8.47 22.38 -20.11
C THR A 87 -9.10 23.46 -19.22
N TRP A 88 -9.93 24.33 -19.81
CA TRP A 88 -10.59 25.40 -19.10
C TRP A 88 -12.11 25.33 -19.32
N THR A 89 -12.87 25.42 -18.24
CA THR A 89 -14.34 25.38 -18.25
C THR A 89 -14.92 26.60 -17.55
N GLU A 90 -16.15 26.95 -17.86
CA GLU A 90 -16.88 28.02 -17.14
C GLU A 90 -17.37 27.56 -15.76
N ASN A 91 -17.48 26.24 -15.56
CA ASN A 91 -17.97 25.65 -14.33
C ASN A 91 -16.83 25.37 -13.35
N LYS A 92 -16.96 25.86 -12.12
CA LYS A 92 -16.05 25.52 -11.03
C LYS A 92 -16.29 24.07 -10.56
N PRO A 93 -15.26 23.37 -10.04
CA PRO A 93 -15.44 22.03 -9.49
C PRO A 93 -16.38 22.05 -8.27
N THR A 94 -17.07 20.95 -8.03
CA THR A 94 -18.10 20.84 -6.97
C THR A 94 -17.58 21.12 -5.56
N TRP A 95 -16.32 20.85 -5.32
CA TRP A 95 -15.69 21.09 -4.02
C TRP A 95 -15.28 22.56 -3.77
N LEU A 96 -15.26 23.40 -4.82
CA LEU A 96 -15.13 24.86 -4.72
C LEU A 96 -16.53 25.46 -4.80
N THR A 97 -17.17 25.71 -3.67
CA THR A 97 -18.58 26.17 -3.66
C THR A 97 -18.74 27.63 -4.01
N ALA A 98 -17.79 28.47 -3.58
CA ALA A 98 -17.78 29.90 -3.88
C ALA A 98 -16.36 30.48 -3.94
N ILE A 99 -16.27 31.59 -4.67
CA ILE A 99 -15.17 32.55 -4.57
C ILE A 99 -15.80 33.91 -4.27
N SER A 100 -15.24 34.64 -3.32
CA SER A 100 -15.85 35.88 -2.82
C SER A 100 -15.76 37.05 -3.80
N LYS A 101 -14.82 36.97 -4.78
CA LYS A 101 -14.70 37.95 -5.88
C LYS A 101 -14.52 37.24 -7.22
N THR A 102 -15.45 37.41 -8.11
CA THR A 102 -15.44 36.92 -9.49
C THR A 102 -15.07 38.02 -10.49
N SER A 103 -15.04 39.28 -10.05
CA SER A 103 -14.66 40.45 -10.83
C SER A 103 -14.22 41.58 -9.88
N GLY A 104 -13.59 42.59 -10.43
CA GLY A 104 -13.18 43.77 -9.72
C GLY A 104 -12.97 44.97 -10.66
N SER A 105 -12.97 46.18 -10.08
CA SER A 105 -12.72 47.42 -10.82
C SER A 105 -11.23 47.62 -11.13
N GLY A 106 -10.36 46.87 -10.44
CA GLY A 106 -8.91 46.99 -10.55
C GLY A 106 -8.35 48.18 -9.79
N GLY A 107 -7.07 48.41 -9.95
CA GLY A 107 -6.29 49.43 -9.30
C GLY A 107 -4.88 48.98 -9.01
N THR A 108 -4.09 49.87 -8.41
CA THR A 108 -2.72 49.59 -7.95
C THR A 108 -2.72 48.92 -6.58
N ALA A 109 -3.79 49.05 -5.79
CA ALA A 109 -4.01 48.32 -4.58
C ALA A 109 -4.61 46.95 -4.91
N ALA A 110 -4.09 45.89 -4.27
CA ALA A 110 -4.56 44.54 -4.51
C ALA A 110 -5.99 44.34 -3.97
N GLU A 111 -6.89 43.87 -4.80
CA GLU A 111 -8.22 43.44 -4.42
C GLU A 111 -8.16 42.01 -3.89
N GLN A 112 -8.63 41.80 -2.65
CA GLN A 112 -8.55 40.50 -1.98
C GLN A 112 -9.84 39.74 -2.06
N GLY A 113 -9.74 38.41 -2.21
CA GLY A 113 -10.86 37.48 -2.13
C GLY A 113 -10.48 36.20 -1.43
N THR A 114 -11.47 35.37 -1.08
CA THR A 114 -11.33 34.05 -0.47
C THR A 114 -12.15 33.03 -1.24
N ALA A 115 -11.79 31.77 -1.11
CA ALA A 115 -12.53 30.65 -1.68
C ALA A 115 -13.24 29.84 -0.57
N THR A 116 -14.47 29.42 -0.83
CA THR A 116 -15.20 28.49 0.05
C THR A 116 -15.08 27.08 -0.49
N LEU A 117 -14.64 26.17 0.36
CA LEU A 117 -14.28 24.78 0.03
C LEU A 117 -15.17 23.81 0.77
N VAL A 118 -15.35 22.62 0.23
CA VAL A 118 -16.06 21.52 0.90
C VAL A 118 -15.06 20.66 1.67
N PRO A 119 -15.10 20.62 3.02
CA PRO A 119 -14.45 19.58 3.79
C PRO A 119 -15.19 18.27 3.54
N GLU A 120 -14.48 17.27 3.03
CA GLU A 120 -15.09 15.99 2.68
C GLU A 120 -14.31 14.84 3.33
N ILE A 121 -14.98 14.09 4.19
CA ILE A 121 -14.46 12.90 4.86
C ILE A 121 -15.37 11.73 4.55
N VAL A 122 -14.80 10.65 4.07
CA VAL A 122 -15.50 9.42 3.73
C VAL A 122 -14.97 8.23 4.54
N ASP A 123 -15.80 7.19 4.64
CA ASP A 123 -15.37 5.90 5.18
C ASP A 123 -14.56 5.14 4.10
N LEU A 124 -13.24 5.19 4.24
CA LEU A 124 -12.31 4.50 3.33
C LEU A 124 -12.29 2.98 3.56
N THR A 125 -12.70 2.49 4.75
CA THR A 125 -12.91 1.06 5.00
C THR A 125 -14.06 0.53 4.13
N ALA A 126 -15.18 1.24 4.14
CA ALA A 126 -16.34 0.90 3.30
C ALA A 126 -15.98 0.99 1.80
N LYS A 127 -15.23 2.03 1.39
CA LYS A 127 -14.75 2.19 0.00
C LYS A 127 -13.87 1.02 -0.42
N ARG A 128 -12.94 0.58 0.44
CA ARG A 128 -12.06 -0.56 0.19
C ARG A 128 -12.85 -1.86 0.05
N ASN A 129 -13.81 -2.11 0.94
CA ASN A 129 -14.67 -3.30 0.86
C ASN A 129 -15.51 -3.30 -0.41
N LYS A 130 -16.07 -2.14 -0.79
CA LYS A 130 -16.80 -1.98 -2.04
C LYS A 130 -15.93 -2.26 -3.27
N GLN A 131 -14.68 -1.82 -3.28
CA GLN A 131 -13.71 -2.13 -4.34
C GLN A 131 -13.54 -3.65 -4.51
N LEU A 132 -13.40 -4.40 -3.39
CA LEU A 132 -13.31 -5.86 -3.44
C LEU A 132 -14.59 -6.48 -4.01
N GLN A 133 -15.77 -6.03 -3.58
CA GLN A 133 -17.08 -6.53 -4.04
C GLN A 133 -17.34 -6.25 -5.52
N GLU A 134 -16.87 -5.11 -6.04
CA GLU A 134 -17.06 -4.67 -7.42
C GLU A 134 -15.96 -5.14 -8.37
N SER A 135 -14.90 -5.75 -7.85
CA SER A 135 -13.86 -6.35 -8.68
C SER A 135 -14.43 -7.48 -9.55
N THR A 136 -13.90 -7.59 -10.76
CA THR A 136 -14.32 -8.65 -11.71
C THR A 136 -14.13 -10.03 -11.09
N PRO A 137 -15.18 -10.85 -10.98
CA PRO A 137 -15.09 -12.18 -10.41
C PRO A 137 -14.08 -13.07 -11.14
N LEU A 138 -13.34 -13.87 -10.36
CA LEU A 138 -12.30 -14.75 -10.86
C LEU A 138 -12.75 -16.23 -10.81
N GLY A 139 -12.49 -16.97 -11.87
CA GLY A 139 -12.85 -18.38 -11.98
C GLY A 139 -14.35 -18.65 -11.99
N THR A 140 -14.71 -19.92 -12.13
CA THR A 140 -16.08 -20.44 -12.06
C THR A 140 -16.11 -21.72 -11.22
N ALA A 141 -17.29 -22.21 -10.84
CA ALA A 141 -17.42 -23.48 -10.11
C ALA A 141 -16.81 -24.67 -10.87
N ALA A 142 -16.88 -24.65 -12.22
CA ALA A 142 -16.32 -25.67 -13.09
C ALA A 142 -14.80 -25.49 -13.33
N THR A 143 -14.34 -24.25 -13.42
CA THR A 143 -12.94 -23.88 -13.66
C THR A 143 -12.47 -22.86 -12.60
N PRO A 144 -12.17 -23.30 -11.39
CA PRO A 144 -11.72 -22.40 -10.33
C PRO A 144 -10.40 -21.72 -10.68
N TYR A 145 -10.25 -20.47 -10.29
CA TYR A 145 -9.01 -19.71 -10.44
C TYR A 145 -7.92 -20.31 -9.53
N ASN A 146 -6.84 -20.80 -10.11
CA ASN A 146 -5.73 -21.38 -9.36
C ASN A 146 -4.81 -20.28 -8.83
N LEU A 147 -4.79 -20.10 -7.51
CA LEU A 147 -4.00 -19.06 -6.83
C LEU A 147 -2.48 -19.23 -6.96
N SER A 148 -2.00 -20.40 -7.37
CA SER A 148 -0.58 -20.64 -7.64
C SER A 148 -0.16 -20.26 -9.07
N ASN A 149 -1.10 -19.79 -9.90
CA ASN A 149 -0.88 -19.39 -11.28
C ASN A 149 -1.31 -17.93 -11.47
N ASN A 150 -0.47 -17.11 -12.08
CA ASN A 150 -0.75 -15.68 -12.25
C ASN A 150 -1.90 -15.36 -13.22
N LYS A 151 -2.32 -16.36 -14.03
CA LYS A 151 -3.48 -16.29 -14.93
C LYS A 151 -4.67 -17.10 -14.41
N GLY A 152 -4.52 -17.79 -13.27
CA GLY A 152 -5.54 -18.68 -12.72
C GLY A 152 -5.71 -20.03 -13.43
N GLU A 153 -4.81 -20.37 -14.34
CA GLU A 153 -4.82 -21.65 -15.05
C GLU A 153 -4.51 -22.82 -14.11
N ILE A 154 -4.93 -24.05 -14.48
CA ILE A 154 -4.74 -25.24 -13.65
C ILE A 154 -3.25 -25.58 -13.40
N THR A 155 -2.35 -25.14 -14.27
CA THR A 155 -0.91 -25.37 -14.14
C THR A 155 -0.34 -24.66 -12.92
N VAL A 156 0.33 -25.39 -12.03
CA VAL A 156 0.97 -24.86 -10.84
C VAL A 156 2.26 -24.15 -11.22
N GLN A 157 2.36 -22.86 -10.92
CA GLN A 157 3.54 -22.04 -11.23
C GLN A 157 4.35 -21.70 -9.98
N ASN A 158 3.72 -21.08 -8.98
CA ASN A 158 4.39 -20.64 -7.77
C ASN A 158 3.51 -20.88 -6.56
N THR A 159 4.02 -21.61 -5.57
CA THR A 159 3.29 -21.91 -4.35
C THR A 159 3.77 -21.05 -3.18
N ALA A 160 2.88 -20.74 -2.26
CA ALA A 160 3.13 -19.96 -1.06
C ALA A 160 2.22 -20.41 0.08
N ASN A 161 2.46 -19.90 1.29
CA ASN A 161 1.55 -20.11 2.42
C ASN A 161 0.51 -18.99 2.57
N CYS A 162 0.69 -17.88 1.87
CA CYS A 162 -0.29 -16.81 1.81
C CYS A 162 -0.69 -16.51 0.37
N TYR A 163 -1.98 -16.32 0.14
CA TYR A 163 -2.54 -15.87 -1.11
C TYR A 163 -3.45 -14.66 -0.89
N VAL A 164 -3.31 -13.64 -1.74
CA VAL A 164 -4.18 -12.46 -1.73
C VAL A 164 -5.43 -12.75 -2.55
N ILE A 165 -6.58 -12.48 -1.95
CA ILE A 165 -7.90 -12.59 -2.58
C ILE A 165 -8.43 -11.17 -2.81
N SER A 166 -8.44 -10.72 -4.05
CA SER A 166 -8.79 -9.33 -4.41
C SER A 166 -10.13 -9.18 -5.13
N ALA A 167 -10.85 -10.27 -5.34
CA ALA A 167 -12.13 -10.28 -6.04
C ALA A 167 -13.04 -11.41 -5.54
N PRO A 168 -14.37 -11.34 -5.76
CA PRO A 168 -15.25 -12.50 -5.64
C PRO A 168 -14.87 -13.59 -6.64
N GLY A 169 -15.30 -14.82 -6.42
CA GLY A 169 -15.13 -15.88 -7.42
C GLY A 169 -14.95 -17.28 -6.84
N PHE A 170 -14.56 -18.19 -7.73
CA PHE A 170 -14.26 -19.57 -7.37
C PHE A 170 -12.76 -19.79 -7.50
N TYR A 171 -12.16 -20.28 -6.45
CA TYR A 171 -10.72 -20.39 -6.32
C TYR A 171 -10.29 -21.83 -6.04
N CYS A 172 -9.05 -22.15 -6.38
CA CYS A 172 -8.40 -23.34 -5.90
C CYS A 172 -6.94 -23.12 -5.53
N ILE A 173 -6.45 -23.97 -4.62
CA ILE A 173 -5.06 -24.05 -4.21
C ILE A 173 -4.58 -25.46 -4.43
N PRO A 174 -3.43 -25.70 -5.12
CA PRO A 174 -2.84 -27.02 -5.20
C PRO A 174 -2.41 -27.51 -3.83
N LEU A 175 -2.58 -28.80 -3.54
CA LEU A 175 -2.12 -29.40 -2.30
C LEU A 175 -0.61 -29.58 -2.33
N VAL A 176 0.10 -28.45 -2.32
CA VAL A 176 1.55 -28.33 -2.39
C VAL A 176 2.06 -27.52 -1.20
N TYR A 177 3.16 -27.96 -0.61
CA TYR A 177 3.79 -27.24 0.49
C TYR A 177 4.22 -25.83 0.04
N GLY A 178 4.07 -24.85 0.87
CA GLY A 178 4.43 -23.44 0.75
C GLY A 178 5.17 -23.07 -0.54
N ASN A 179 6.46 -22.76 -0.47
CA ASN A 179 7.32 -22.36 -1.60
C ASN A 179 7.92 -23.57 -2.37
N ALA A 180 7.32 -24.76 -2.29
CA ALA A 180 7.90 -26.00 -2.83
C ALA A 180 7.85 -26.13 -4.35
N ILE A 181 7.01 -25.33 -5.03
CA ILE A 181 7.05 -25.15 -6.50
C ILE A 181 7.34 -23.70 -6.82
N LYS A 182 8.30 -23.46 -7.71
CA LYS A 182 8.68 -22.15 -8.21
C LYS A 182 8.91 -22.21 -9.72
N ASN A 183 8.28 -21.28 -10.46
CA ASN A 183 8.31 -21.23 -11.92
C ASN A 183 7.95 -22.59 -12.59
N GLY A 184 6.93 -23.28 -12.04
CA GLY A 184 6.44 -24.54 -12.56
C GLY A 184 7.31 -25.77 -12.24
N THR A 185 8.38 -25.61 -11.48
CA THR A 185 9.32 -26.69 -11.17
C THR A 185 9.47 -26.88 -9.65
N THR A 186 9.89 -28.08 -9.25
CA THR A 186 10.19 -28.37 -7.84
C THR A 186 11.31 -27.47 -7.33
N ASN A 187 11.01 -26.71 -6.26
CA ASN A 187 11.97 -25.88 -5.55
C ASN A 187 12.52 -26.61 -4.33
N ALA A 188 13.47 -27.53 -4.56
CA ALA A 188 14.03 -28.37 -3.52
C ALA A 188 14.70 -27.57 -2.40
N SER A 189 15.25 -26.39 -2.69
CA SER A 189 15.85 -25.50 -1.68
C SER A 189 14.85 -24.99 -0.63
N ALA A 190 13.54 -25.08 -0.88
CA ALA A 190 12.52 -24.66 0.07
C ALA A 190 12.29 -25.70 1.18
N PHE A 191 12.62 -26.99 0.99
CA PHE A 191 12.31 -28.06 1.93
C PHE A 191 13.41 -29.12 2.11
N LYS A 192 14.51 -29.01 1.36
CA LYS A 192 15.66 -29.90 1.52
C LYS A 192 16.90 -29.07 1.89
N SER A 193 17.44 -29.31 3.08
CA SER A 193 18.77 -28.78 3.39
C SER A 193 19.82 -29.59 2.66
N ALA A 194 20.66 -28.93 1.88
CA ALA A 194 21.79 -29.57 1.17
C ALA A 194 23.04 -29.73 2.05
N ALA A 195 23.05 -29.15 3.25
CA ALA A 195 24.25 -29.13 4.09
C ALA A 195 24.04 -29.84 5.41
N PRO A 196 25.08 -30.42 5.96
CA PRO A 196 25.09 -30.96 7.31
C PRO A 196 24.77 -29.87 8.33
N VAL A 197 24.35 -30.26 9.52
CA VAL A 197 24.14 -29.38 10.66
C VAL A 197 25.34 -28.50 10.86
N THR A 198 25.17 -27.21 10.89
CA THR A 198 26.18 -26.25 11.28
C THR A 198 26.08 -26.04 12.77
N LYS A 199 27.20 -26.26 13.45
CA LYS A 199 27.35 -25.97 14.87
C LYS A 199 27.88 -24.56 15.06
N VAL A 200 27.35 -23.86 16.04
CA VAL A 200 27.83 -22.55 16.46
C VAL A 200 28.05 -22.53 17.95
N THR A 201 29.03 -21.74 18.36
CA THR A 201 29.33 -21.53 19.77
C THR A 201 28.46 -20.41 20.30
N PHE A 202 27.73 -20.67 21.40
CA PHE A 202 26.70 -19.78 21.89
C PHE A 202 26.60 -19.79 23.41
N GLY A 203 26.30 -18.63 24.01
CA GLY A 203 26.03 -18.50 25.43
C GLY A 203 27.25 -18.34 26.31
N SER A 204 27.03 -18.34 27.64
CA SER A 204 28.07 -18.26 28.67
C SER A 204 27.75 -19.27 29.78
N PRO A 205 28.54 -20.36 29.96
CA PRO A 205 29.72 -20.67 29.18
C PRO A 205 29.43 -20.99 27.71
N ALA A 206 30.38 -20.73 26.83
CA ALA A 206 30.27 -21.01 25.42
C ALA A 206 30.11 -22.53 25.16
N ALA A 207 29.11 -22.89 24.35
CA ALA A 207 28.91 -24.28 23.95
C ALA A 207 28.49 -24.38 22.48
N GLU A 208 28.93 -25.42 21.79
CA GLU A 208 28.49 -25.70 20.44
C GLU A 208 27.01 -26.10 20.40
N LYS A 209 26.26 -25.49 19.49
CA LYS A 209 24.83 -25.74 19.29
C LYS A 209 24.53 -26.02 17.84
N ASP A 210 23.57 -26.89 17.60
CA ASP A 210 22.99 -27.11 16.27
C ASP A 210 21.99 -26.02 15.96
N VAL A 211 22.15 -25.36 14.79
CA VAL A 211 21.32 -24.19 14.42
C VAL A 211 20.49 -24.41 13.15
N ILE A 212 20.61 -25.56 12.50
CA ILE A 212 19.98 -25.82 11.21
C ILE A 212 19.21 -27.15 11.26
N LEU A 213 17.96 -27.13 10.82
CA LEU A 213 17.22 -28.34 10.48
C LEU A 213 17.80 -28.94 9.20
N HIS A 214 18.12 -30.24 9.23
CA HIS A 214 18.59 -30.97 8.06
C HIS A 214 17.54 -31.06 6.95
N THR A 215 16.28 -31.28 7.33
CA THR A 215 15.15 -31.43 6.45
C THR A 215 13.93 -30.80 7.09
N PHE A 216 13.06 -30.24 6.26
CA PHE A 216 11.74 -29.80 6.71
C PHE A 216 10.80 -31.00 6.75
N VAL A 217 9.88 -31.00 7.71
CA VAL A 217 9.04 -32.14 8.02
C VAL A 217 7.57 -31.85 7.72
N ASP A 218 6.82 -32.91 7.44
CA ASP A 218 5.37 -32.89 7.29
C ASP A 218 4.65 -32.91 8.67
N HIS A 219 3.32 -33.01 8.64
CA HIS A 219 2.46 -33.04 9.82
C HIS A 219 2.73 -34.25 10.75
N ASN A 220 3.39 -35.30 10.30
CA ASN A 220 3.80 -36.45 11.09
C ASN A 220 5.26 -36.39 11.56
N GLY A 221 5.99 -35.34 11.22
CA GLY A 221 7.42 -35.21 11.50
C GLY A 221 8.30 -35.98 10.53
N ALA A 222 7.77 -36.49 9.43
CA ALA A 222 8.53 -37.17 8.40
C ALA A 222 9.16 -36.13 7.44
N PRO A 223 10.43 -36.36 6.99
CA PRO A 223 11.07 -35.46 6.02
C PRO A 223 10.25 -35.37 4.73
N ILE A 224 10.08 -34.15 4.20
CA ILE A 224 9.39 -33.93 2.93
C ILE A 224 10.29 -34.34 1.76
N THR A 225 9.79 -35.24 0.92
CA THR A 225 10.49 -35.80 -0.24
C THR A 225 9.94 -35.32 -1.58
N ASP A 226 8.70 -34.83 -1.61
CA ASP A 226 7.98 -34.36 -2.80
C ASP A 226 7.26 -33.02 -2.48
N PRO A 227 7.16 -32.04 -3.39
CA PRO A 227 6.43 -30.82 -3.18
C PRO A 227 4.92 -31.02 -2.92
N TRP A 228 4.33 -32.07 -3.48
CA TRP A 228 2.91 -32.39 -3.31
C TRP A 228 2.67 -33.13 -2.00
N ILE A 229 1.74 -32.61 -1.20
CA ILE A 229 1.41 -33.16 0.13
C ILE A 229 1.01 -34.64 0.06
N GLU A 230 0.23 -35.01 -0.94
CA GLU A 230 -0.23 -36.39 -1.12
C GLU A 230 0.83 -37.33 -1.75
N LYS A 231 1.88 -36.78 -2.39
CA LYS A 231 2.92 -37.58 -3.07
C LYS A 231 4.16 -37.84 -2.22
N THR A 232 4.42 -36.97 -1.22
CA THR A 232 5.56 -37.09 -0.33
C THR A 232 5.56 -38.43 0.41
N ASN A 233 6.74 -38.87 0.81
CA ASN A 233 6.94 -40.08 1.64
C ASN A 233 6.23 -41.32 1.06
N ASN A 234 6.43 -41.58 -0.23
CA ASN A 234 5.79 -42.70 -0.94
C ASN A 234 4.26 -42.70 -0.82
N LYS A 235 3.66 -41.51 -0.89
CA LYS A 235 2.21 -41.27 -0.81
C LYS A 235 1.60 -41.61 0.56
N ALA A 236 2.39 -41.55 1.64
CA ALA A 236 1.89 -41.80 3.01
C ALA A 236 0.72 -40.85 3.40
N ASN A 237 0.73 -39.64 2.82
CA ASN A 237 -0.27 -38.59 3.08
C ASN A 237 -1.46 -38.60 2.09
N ASN A 238 -1.52 -39.58 1.20
CA ASN A 238 -2.61 -39.67 0.21
C ASN A 238 -3.98 -39.84 0.89
N GLY A 239 -5.03 -39.31 0.26
CA GLY A 239 -6.41 -39.40 0.74
C GLY A 239 -6.91 -38.22 1.55
N ILE A 240 -6.38 -37.01 1.30
CA ILE A 240 -6.97 -35.76 1.79
C ILE A 240 -8.39 -35.66 1.24
N ASN A 241 -9.37 -35.48 2.10
CA ASN A 241 -10.80 -35.59 1.79
C ASN A 241 -11.66 -34.44 2.33
N LYS A 242 -11.09 -33.52 3.12
CA LYS A 242 -11.84 -32.45 3.77
C LYS A 242 -11.03 -31.15 3.79
N ALA A 243 -11.74 -30.03 3.69
CA ALA A 243 -11.20 -28.71 4.01
C ALA A 243 -11.99 -28.07 5.16
N GLU A 244 -11.36 -27.13 5.86
CA GLU A 244 -11.93 -26.44 7.00
C GLU A 244 -11.38 -25.01 7.08
N VAL A 245 -12.25 -24.04 7.39
CA VAL A 245 -11.82 -22.71 7.82
C VAL A 245 -11.48 -22.78 9.30
N VAL A 246 -10.19 -22.74 9.62
CA VAL A 246 -9.69 -22.80 10.99
C VAL A 246 -10.13 -21.57 11.78
N TRP A 247 -9.93 -20.42 11.22
CA TRP A 247 -10.47 -19.14 11.70
C TRP A 247 -10.54 -18.11 10.58
N ALA A 248 -11.45 -17.15 10.73
CA ALA A 248 -11.49 -15.93 9.93
C ALA A 248 -11.87 -14.75 10.82
N ASP A 249 -11.36 -13.56 10.48
CA ASP A 249 -11.63 -12.31 11.21
C ASP A 249 -12.82 -11.51 10.63
N GLU A 250 -13.44 -12.02 9.58
CA GLU A 250 -14.75 -11.61 9.07
C GLU A 250 -15.60 -12.85 8.79
N ALA A 251 -16.90 -12.74 8.93
CA ALA A 251 -17.80 -13.86 8.69
C ALA A 251 -17.93 -14.13 7.17
N ASN A 252 -18.03 -15.40 6.82
CA ASN A 252 -18.36 -15.90 5.48
C ASN A 252 -17.36 -15.53 4.38
N LEU A 253 -16.11 -15.15 4.73
CA LEU A 253 -15.09 -14.86 3.71
C LEU A 253 -14.83 -16.04 2.76
N VAL A 254 -14.99 -17.26 3.27
CA VAL A 254 -14.74 -18.50 2.53
C VAL A 254 -15.95 -19.41 2.63
N THR A 255 -16.51 -19.78 1.50
CA THR A 255 -17.56 -20.80 1.39
C THR A 255 -16.96 -22.08 0.84
N LEU A 256 -17.03 -23.16 1.60
CA LEU A 256 -16.55 -24.48 1.19
C LEU A 256 -17.69 -25.31 0.57
N PRO A 257 -17.54 -25.81 -0.66
CA PRO A 257 -18.49 -26.77 -1.21
C PRO A 257 -18.37 -28.12 -0.50
N SER A 258 -19.41 -28.95 -0.56
CA SER A 258 -19.43 -30.30 0.03
C SER A 258 -18.28 -31.18 -0.46
N ALA A 259 -17.91 -31.05 -1.75
CA ALA A 259 -16.74 -31.67 -2.36
C ALA A 259 -15.65 -30.61 -2.56
N SER A 260 -15.00 -30.19 -1.48
CA SER A 260 -13.97 -29.13 -1.52
C SER A 260 -12.61 -29.63 -2.03
N ILE A 261 -12.36 -30.94 -2.04
CA ILE A 261 -11.13 -31.54 -2.59
C ILE A 261 -11.45 -32.18 -3.94
N TYR A 262 -10.66 -31.84 -4.96
CA TYR A 262 -10.75 -32.47 -6.28
C TYR A 262 -9.36 -32.79 -6.83
N ARG A 263 -9.29 -33.63 -7.85
CA ARG A 263 -8.06 -34.00 -8.52
C ARG A 263 -8.16 -33.74 -10.01
N ASP A 264 -7.06 -33.22 -10.59
CA ASP A 264 -6.94 -33.04 -12.03
C ASP A 264 -6.73 -34.38 -12.76
N GLY A 265 -6.66 -34.33 -14.12
CA GLY A 265 -6.43 -35.50 -14.94
C GLY A 265 -5.09 -36.23 -14.70
N ASN A 266 -4.16 -35.60 -13.99
CA ASN A 266 -2.85 -36.15 -13.60
C ASN A 266 -2.85 -36.67 -12.14
N GLY A 267 -4.03 -36.66 -11.49
CA GLY A 267 -4.17 -37.07 -10.10
C GLY A 267 -3.59 -36.07 -9.07
N ASN A 268 -3.31 -34.83 -9.47
CA ASN A 268 -2.89 -33.79 -8.56
C ASN A 268 -4.09 -33.26 -7.79
N ALA A 269 -3.95 -33.13 -6.50
CA ALA A 269 -5.04 -32.71 -5.62
C ALA A 269 -5.05 -31.19 -5.41
N PHE A 270 -6.27 -30.64 -5.34
CA PHE A 270 -6.52 -29.22 -5.10
C PHE A 270 -7.65 -29.07 -4.06
N VAL A 271 -7.57 -28.03 -3.25
CA VAL A 271 -8.72 -27.55 -2.47
C VAL A 271 -9.39 -26.41 -3.25
N LYS A 272 -10.73 -26.48 -3.37
CA LYS A 272 -11.54 -25.42 -3.98
C LYS A 272 -12.47 -24.77 -2.97
N PHE A 273 -12.74 -23.48 -3.19
CA PHE A 273 -13.65 -22.69 -2.37
C PHE A 273 -14.24 -21.54 -3.19
N GLU A 274 -15.32 -20.96 -2.66
CA GLU A 274 -15.99 -19.80 -3.21
C GLU A 274 -15.80 -18.60 -2.29
N VAL A 275 -15.65 -17.43 -2.88
CA VAL A 275 -15.70 -16.12 -2.22
C VAL A 275 -16.86 -15.36 -2.84
N LYS A 276 -17.92 -15.16 -2.08
CA LYS A 276 -19.14 -14.53 -2.55
C LYS A 276 -19.00 -13.01 -2.59
N LYS A 277 -19.63 -12.38 -3.58
CA LYS A 277 -19.60 -10.94 -3.77
C LYS A 277 -20.13 -10.17 -2.56
N GLU A 278 -21.20 -10.64 -1.97
CA GLU A 278 -21.85 -10.03 -0.81
C GLU A 278 -21.05 -10.17 0.48
N ASP A 279 -20.20 -11.19 0.57
CA ASP A 279 -19.47 -11.54 1.80
C ASP A 279 -18.02 -11.01 1.81
N ILE A 280 -17.43 -10.73 0.63
CA ILE A 280 -16.03 -10.31 0.55
C ILE A 280 -15.81 -8.95 1.20
N LYS A 281 -14.85 -8.90 2.13
CA LYS A 281 -14.36 -7.71 2.83
C LYS A 281 -12.87 -7.84 3.09
N SER A 282 -12.21 -6.72 3.39
CA SER A 282 -10.84 -6.76 3.90
C SER A 282 -10.78 -7.61 5.16
N GLY A 283 -9.91 -8.62 5.17
CA GLY A 283 -9.83 -9.56 6.28
C GLY A 283 -8.86 -10.69 6.03
N ASN A 284 -8.87 -11.66 6.93
CA ASN A 284 -7.97 -12.80 6.93
C ASN A 284 -8.72 -14.08 7.27
N ALA A 285 -8.33 -15.17 6.64
CA ALA A 285 -8.79 -16.50 6.98
C ALA A 285 -7.64 -17.53 6.90
N VAL A 286 -7.70 -18.57 7.71
CA VAL A 286 -6.82 -19.73 7.60
C VAL A 286 -7.64 -20.91 7.11
N LEU A 287 -7.28 -21.41 5.93
CA LEU A 287 -7.89 -22.57 5.29
C LEU A 287 -6.99 -23.79 5.47
N ALA A 288 -7.50 -24.88 6.05
CA ALA A 288 -6.77 -26.12 6.25
C ALA A 288 -7.35 -27.27 5.42
N VAL A 289 -6.50 -28.24 5.07
CA VAL A 289 -6.90 -29.52 4.46
C VAL A 289 -6.61 -30.66 5.41
N LYS A 290 -7.51 -31.66 5.42
CA LYS A 290 -7.53 -32.76 6.41
C LYS A 290 -7.69 -34.11 5.73
N LYS A 291 -7.10 -35.11 6.37
CA LYS A 291 -7.38 -36.53 6.18
C LYS A 291 -8.09 -37.05 7.44
N GLY A 292 -9.37 -37.30 7.33
CA GLY A 292 -10.20 -37.53 8.52
C GLY A 292 -10.20 -36.28 9.42
N ASN A 293 -9.74 -36.45 10.66
CA ASN A 293 -9.66 -35.35 11.63
C ASN A 293 -8.28 -34.67 11.72
N THR A 294 -7.26 -35.22 11.06
CA THR A 294 -5.89 -34.69 11.09
C THR A 294 -5.67 -33.64 10.04
N THR A 295 -5.22 -32.44 10.40
CA THR A 295 -4.79 -31.40 9.48
C THR A 295 -3.43 -31.74 8.90
N LEU A 296 -3.30 -31.71 7.59
CA LEU A 296 -2.04 -31.97 6.90
C LEU A 296 -1.30 -30.71 6.51
N TRP A 297 -2.04 -29.66 6.15
CA TRP A 297 -1.50 -28.35 5.82
C TRP A 297 -2.56 -27.27 5.90
N SER A 298 -2.15 -26.01 5.88
CA SER A 298 -3.01 -24.83 5.92
C SER A 298 -2.38 -23.66 5.17
N TRP A 299 -3.20 -22.74 4.71
CA TRP A 299 -2.82 -21.51 4.02
C TRP A 299 -3.52 -20.32 4.62
N HIS A 300 -2.85 -19.20 4.59
CA HIS A 300 -3.40 -17.87 4.89
C HIS A 300 -4.06 -17.30 3.62
N LEU A 301 -5.32 -16.92 3.71
CA LEU A 301 -6.03 -16.14 2.70
C LEU A 301 -6.15 -14.71 3.19
N TRP A 302 -5.50 -13.79 2.49
CA TRP A 302 -5.52 -12.36 2.80
C TRP A 302 -6.44 -11.63 1.84
N PHE A 303 -7.61 -11.19 2.31
CA PHE A 303 -8.61 -10.47 1.54
C PHE A 303 -8.25 -8.99 1.50
N ALA A 304 -7.69 -8.57 0.39
CA ALA A 304 -7.18 -7.22 0.18
C ALA A 304 -7.13 -6.88 -1.32
N PRO A 305 -7.17 -5.60 -1.70
CA PRO A 305 -6.90 -5.22 -3.09
C PRO A 305 -5.55 -5.74 -3.58
N ALA A 306 -5.44 -6.04 -4.89
CA ALA A 306 -4.23 -6.63 -5.46
C ALA A 306 -2.99 -5.74 -5.28
N GLU A 307 -3.20 -4.44 -5.19
CA GLU A 307 -2.19 -3.39 -5.01
C GLU A 307 -1.40 -3.52 -3.70
N VAL A 308 -1.88 -4.32 -2.72
CA VAL A 308 -1.11 -4.59 -1.48
C VAL A 308 0.22 -5.30 -1.77
N LEU A 309 0.33 -5.97 -2.91
CA LEU A 309 1.56 -6.61 -3.39
C LEU A 309 2.43 -5.68 -4.27
N ASN A 310 2.04 -4.41 -4.46
CA ASN A 310 2.90 -3.43 -5.12
C ASN A 310 4.17 -3.22 -4.30
N LYS A 311 5.30 -3.17 -5.00
CA LYS A 311 6.61 -3.08 -4.37
C LYS A 311 7.00 -1.63 -4.12
N ILE A 312 7.33 -1.33 -2.86
CA ILE A 312 7.89 -0.05 -2.44
C ILE A 312 9.39 -0.26 -2.22
N PRO A 313 10.26 0.33 -3.05
CA PRO A 313 11.70 0.24 -2.85
C PRO A 313 12.11 1.11 -1.66
N VAL A 314 12.82 0.52 -0.71
CA VAL A 314 13.34 1.19 0.47
C VAL A 314 14.82 0.87 0.59
N THR A 315 15.64 1.89 0.75
CA THR A 315 17.09 1.74 0.93
C THR A 315 17.43 1.77 2.41
N ASN A 316 18.09 0.73 2.89
CA ASN A 316 18.52 0.66 4.28
C ASN A 316 19.80 1.51 4.54
N ILE A 317 20.24 1.58 5.80
CA ILE A 317 21.41 2.38 6.19
C ILE A 317 22.71 1.94 5.49
N GLN A 318 22.83 0.67 5.07
CA GLN A 318 23.98 0.16 4.33
C GLN A 318 23.87 0.34 2.80
N GLY A 319 22.88 1.09 2.32
CA GLY A 319 22.65 1.34 0.89
C GLY A 319 22.03 0.15 0.13
N LYS A 320 21.53 -0.88 0.82
CA LYS A 320 20.84 -2.01 0.20
C LYS A 320 19.39 -1.68 -0.03
N VAL A 321 18.91 -1.89 -1.27
CA VAL A 321 17.48 -1.71 -1.61
C VAL A 321 16.71 -2.99 -1.32
N TYR A 322 15.62 -2.84 -0.57
CA TYR A 322 14.60 -3.84 -0.32
C TYR A 322 13.26 -3.39 -0.94
N ASN A 323 12.52 -4.34 -1.52
CA ASN A 323 11.19 -4.07 -2.06
C ASN A 323 10.15 -4.61 -1.07
N PHE A 324 9.55 -3.71 -0.31
CA PHE A 324 8.48 -4.05 0.62
C PHE A 324 7.13 -4.13 -0.12
N ALA A 325 6.22 -4.95 0.40
CA ALA A 325 4.81 -4.85 0.03
C ALA A 325 4.24 -3.51 0.52
N SER A 326 3.22 -2.99 -0.15
CA SER A 326 2.63 -1.70 0.22
C SER A 326 1.87 -1.71 1.55
N GLU A 327 1.56 -2.91 2.06
CA GLU A 327 0.93 -3.10 3.37
C GLU A 327 1.60 -4.25 4.14
N PRO A 328 1.61 -4.22 5.48
CA PRO A 328 2.04 -5.35 6.29
C PRO A 328 1.18 -6.58 6.01
N LEU A 329 1.80 -7.76 6.07
CA LEU A 329 1.14 -9.04 5.79
C LEU A 329 -0.11 -9.23 6.67
N GLY A 330 -1.25 -9.46 6.00
CA GLY A 330 -2.53 -9.66 6.67
C GLY A 330 -3.14 -8.38 7.26
N TRP A 331 -2.66 -7.20 6.89
CA TRP A 331 -3.26 -5.96 7.39
C TRP A 331 -4.70 -5.78 6.89
N LYS A 332 -5.57 -5.34 7.79
CA LYS A 332 -6.92 -4.89 7.48
C LYS A 332 -7.29 -3.63 8.25
N PRO A 333 -8.05 -2.68 7.66
CA PRO A 333 -8.55 -1.54 8.39
C PRO A 333 -9.69 -1.95 9.34
N ASN A 334 -9.63 -1.47 10.59
CA ASN A 334 -10.77 -1.51 11.51
C ASN A 334 -11.61 -0.23 11.39
N VAL A 335 -10.93 0.92 11.31
CA VAL A 335 -11.53 2.23 11.03
C VAL A 335 -10.55 2.99 10.14
N TRP A 336 -11.02 3.39 8.97
CA TRP A 336 -10.22 4.24 8.10
C TRP A 336 -11.12 5.33 7.51
N LYS A 337 -10.93 6.57 7.99
CA LYS A 337 -11.65 7.75 7.54
C LYS A 337 -10.67 8.79 7.04
N GLY A 338 -10.98 9.40 5.94
CA GLY A 338 -10.13 10.41 5.32
C GLY A 338 -10.79 11.04 4.10
N THR A 339 -10.02 11.82 3.37
CA THR A 339 -10.48 12.41 2.12
C THR A 339 -10.68 11.33 1.05
N PRO A 340 -11.66 11.50 0.12
CA PRO A 340 -11.86 10.57 -1.00
C PRO A 340 -10.74 10.63 -2.05
N TYR A 341 -9.83 11.58 -1.92
CA TYR A 341 -8.65 11.78 -2.75
C TYR A 341 -7.36 11.61 -1.92
N SER A 342 -6.33 11.05 -2.53
CA SER A 342 -5.04 10.72 -1.87
C SER A 342 -3.95 11.78 -2.05
N SER A 343 -4.11 12.68 -3.00
CA SER A 343 -3.20 13.79 -3.29
C SER A 343 -3.94 15.11 -3.13
N PRO A 344 -3.24 16.23 -2.89
CA PRO A 344 -3.88 17.54 -2.86
C PRO A 344 -4.72 17.79 -4.13
N ARG A 345 -5.92 18.32 -3.95
CA ARG A 345 -6.76 18.76 -5.06
C ARG A 345 -6.59 20.26 -5.27
N SER A 346 -6.44 20.67 -6.51
CA SER A 346 -6.23 22.06 -6.87
C SER A 346 -7.18 22.49 -7.98
N VAL A 347 -7.51 23.77 -8.00
CA VAL A 347 -8.19 24.40 -9.11
C VAL A 347 -7.47 25.69 -9.48
N LYS A 348 -7.15 25.84 -10.75
CA LYS A 348 -6.68 27.10 -11.32
C LYS A 348 -7.87 27.94 -11.77
N ILE A 349 -7.90 29.20 -11.36
CA ILE A 349 -8.93 30.19 -11.66
C ILE A 349 -8.28 31.22 -12.56
N LYS A 350 -8.73 31.31 -13.81
CA LYS A 350 -8.22 32.26 -14.80
C LYS A 350 -8.97 33.58 -14.66
N VAL A 351 -8.24 34.66 -14.48
CA VAL A 351 -8.75 36.03 -14.49
C VAL A 351 -8.24 36.76 -15.74
N GLU A 352 -9.05 37.66 -16.26
CA GLU A 352 -8.76 38.40 -17.48
C GLU A 352 -9.15 39.85 -17.33
N GLN A 353 -8.31 40.79 -17.83
CA GLN A 353 -8.68 42.18 -17.92
C GLN A 353 -9.80 42.39 -18.95
N GLU A 354 -10.73 43.29 -18.68
CA GLU A 354 -11.81 43.60 -19.62
C GLU A 354 -11.37 44.41 -20.84
N ILE A 355 -10.28 45.19 -20.69
CA ILE A 355 -9.72 45.99 -21.75
C ILE A 355 -8.55 45.25 -22.40
N ALA A 356 -8.55 45.17 -23.73
CA ALA A 356 -7.49 44.53 -24.49
C ALA A 356 -6.36 45.54 -24.80
N ASN A 357 -5.13 45.10 -24.73
CA ASN A 357 -3.97 45.79 -25.25
C ASN A 357 -3.67 45.29 -26.69
N ALA A 358 -3.87 46.13 -27.68
CA ALA A 358 -3.70 45.77 -29.11
C ALA A 358 -4.45 44.47 -29.50
N GLY A 359 -5.64 44.28 -28.98
CA GLY A 359 -6.48 43.11 -29.25
C GLY A 359 -6.24 41.90 -28.31
N VAL A 360 -5.24 41.96 -27.43
CA VAL A 360 -4.92 40.88 -26.48
C VAL A 360 -5.24 41.34 -25.06
N LYS A 361 -6.06 40.57 -24.37
CA LYS A 361 -6.37 40.78 -22.97
C LYS A 361 -5.34 40.10 -22.08
N GLN A 362 -4.90 40.81 -21.04
CA GLN A 362 -4.00 40.22 -20.04
C GLN A 362 -4.73 39.18 -19.22
N GLN A 363 -4.07 38.06 -18.94
CA GLN A 363 -4.58 36.98 -18.13
C GLN A 363 -3.61 36.66 -16.99
N ALA A 364 -4.17 36.25 -15.84
CA ALA A 364 -3.42 35.75 -14.71
C ALA A 364 -4.20 34.57 -14.07
N VAL A 365 -3.53 33.81 -13.20
CA VAL A 365 -4.11 32.61 -12.60
C VAL A 365 -3.95 32.65 -11.08
N VAL A 366 -5.06 32.40 -10.39
CA VAL A 366 -5.09 32.07 -8.95
C VAL A 366 -5.25 30.57 -8.81
N THR A 367 -4.43 29.94 -7.99
CA THR A 367 -4.55 28.52 -7.66
C THR A 367 -5.08 28.37 -6.23
N ILE A 368 -6.15 27.61 -6.07
CA ILE A 368 -6.69 27.23 -4.77
C ILE A 368 -6.40 25.75 -4.57
N THR A 369 -5.75 25.41 -3.44
CA THR A 369 -5.34 24.03 -3.13
C THR A 369 -5.90 23.59 -1.78
N GLN A 370 -6.47 22.40 -1.72
CA GLN A 370 -6.87 21.74 -0.49
C GLN A 370 -6.14 20.40 -0.35
N ASN A 371 -5.39 20.24 0.74
CA ASN A 371 -4.59 19.05 1.01
C ASN A 371 -5.48 17.83 1.27
N ALA A 372 -5.01 16.65 0.84
CA ALA A 372 -5.54 15.38 1.29
C ALA A 372 -5.23 15.16 2.78
N GLY A 373 -5.99 14.27 3.43
CA GLY A 373 -5.70 13.91 4.81
C GLY A 373 -6.48 12.71 5.32
N ILE A 374 -5.97 12.16 6.40
CA ILE A 374 -6.58 11.04 7.11
C ILE A 374 -7.06 11.55 8.46
N GLU A 375 -8.34 11.36 8.74
CA GLU A 375 -8.94 11.74 10.02
C GLU A 375 -8.67 10.68 11.08
N LYS A 376 -8.85 9.41 10.70
CA LYS A 376 -8.59 8.28 11.57
C LYS A 376 -8.15 7.09 10.74
N ASN A 377 -7.07 6.44 11.14
CA ASN A 377 -6.62 5.19 10.57
C ASN A 377 -6.21 4.27 11.71
N SER A 378 -6.95 3.19 11.89
CA SER A 378 -6.57 2.09 12.75
C SER A 378 -6.87 0.79 12.04
N GLY A 379 -5.92 -0.12 12.09
CA GLY A 379 -6.03 -1.45 11.52
C GLY A 379 -5.34 -2.46 12.39
N ALA A 380 -5.41 -3.71 11.98
CA ALA A 380 -4.69 -4.79 12.58
C ALA A 380 -4.01 -5.61 11.48
N ALA A 381 -2.77 -5.98 11.70
CA ALA A 381 -2.08 -6.99 10.92
C ALA A 381 -2.15 -8.34 11.65
N THR A 382 -1.91 -9.41 10.93
CA THR A 382 -1.76 -10.72 11.52
C THR A 382 -0.41 -10.84 12.25
N MET A 383 -0.39 -11.64 13.30
CA MET A 383 0.82 -12.00 14.03
C MET A 383 1.26 -13.41 13.66
N TYR A 384 2.55 -13.68 13.73
CA TYR A 384 3.13 -15.02 13.50
C TYR A 384 4.01 -15.40 14.68
N GLN A 385 3.87 -16.63 15.17
CA GLN A 385 4.91 -17.17 16.03
C GLN A 385 6.16 -17.44 15.19
N TRP A 386 7.32 -17.19 15.75
CA TRP A 386 8.59 -17.39 15.04
C TRP A 386 8.69 -18.78 14.43
N GLY A 387 9.02 -18.84 13.15
CA GLY A 387 9.17 -20.08 12.40
C GLY A 387 7.87 -20.70 11.88
N ARG A 388 6.70 -20.15 12.21
CA ARG A 388 5.40 -20.66 11.75
C ARG A 388 4.92 -19.95 10.49
N LYS A 389 4.20 -20.72 9.66
CA LYS A 389 3.56 -20.24 8.44
C LYS A 389 2.14 -19.68 8.64
N ASP A 390 1.50 -20.06 9.76
CA ASP A 390 0.09 -19.75 10.02
C ASP A 390 -0.06 -18.46 10.84
N PRO A 391 -0.93 -17.53 10.41
CA PRO A 391 -1.18 -16.28 11.10
C PRO A 391 -2.12 -16.44 12.29
N PHE A 392 -2.04 -15.45 13.19
CA PHE A 392 -3.01 -15.25 14.28
C PHE A 392 -3.55 -13.82 14.20
N PRO A 393 -4.84 -13.63 14.52
CA PRO A 393 -5.39 -12.27 14.66
C PRO A 393 -4.81 -11.62 15.92
N GLY A 394 -4.72 -10.28 15.93
CA GLY A 394 -4.20 -9.53 17.08
C GLY A 394 -4.97 -9.75 18.40
N SER A 395 -6.23 -10.20 18.33
CA SER A 395 -7.10 -10.48 19.49
C SER A 395 -8.12 -11.56 19.18
N ASN A 396 -8.55 -12.35 20.19
CA ASN A 396 -9.65 -13.33 20.03
C ASN A 396 -10.96 -12.66 19.61
N ALA A 397 -11.20 -11.43 20.06
CA ALA A 397 -12.40 -10.66 19.71
C ALA A 397 -12.51 -10.36 18.20
N LEU A 398 -11.40 -10.48 17.46
CA LEU A 398 -11.37 -10.31 16.02
C LEU A 398 -11.81 -11.57 15.25
N VAL A 399 -11.87 -12.74 15.89
CA VAL A 399 -12.31 -13.97 15.23
C VAL A 399 -13.83 -13.94 15.09
N LYS A 400 -14.33 -14.03 13.85
CA LYS A 400 -15.76 -14.05 13.51
C LYS A 400 -16.24 -15.44 13.05
N GLN A 401 -15.31 -16.30 12.61
CA GLN A 401 -15.60 -17.67 12.20
C GLN A 401 -14.47 -18.58 12.66
N GLY A 402 -14.81 -19.82 13.07
CA GLY A 402 -13.85 -20.76 13.64
C GLY A 402 -13.36 -20.36 15.03
N SER A 403 -12.17 -20.81 15.39
CA SER A 403 -11.60 -20.50 16.71
C SER A 403 -10.08 -20.56 16.72
N ILE A 404 -9.49 -19.87 17.69
CA ILE A 404 -8.07 -19.97 18.02
C ILE A 404 -7.89 -20.30 19.49
N ASN A 405 -6.85 -21.04 19.81
CA ASN A 405 -6.44 -21.32 21.19
C ASN A 405 -5.15 -20.55 21.49
N ARG A 406 -5.22 -19.50 22.31
CA ARG A 406 -4.06 -18.65 22.67
C ARG A 406 -3.21 -19.23 23.79
N ASN A 407 -3.62 -20.30 24.39
CA ASN A 407 -2.91 -20.98 25.46
C ASN A 407 -2.93 -22.49 25.22
N ALA A 408 -2.23 -22.92 24.16
CA ALA A 408 -2.15 -24.31 23.76
C ALA A 408 -1.05 -25.07 24.52
N GLY A 409 -0.48 -24.45 25.57
CA GLY A 409 0.61 -25.06 26.35
C GLY A 409 1.97 -24.88 25.69
N ASP A 410 2.92 -25.72 26.04
CA ASP A 410 4.34 -25.58 25.72
C ASP A 410 4.86 -26.57 24.66
N GLN A 411 3.96 -27.40 24.09
CA GLN A 411 4.33 -28.46 23.14
C GLN A 411 4.44 -27.98 21.69
N ILE A 412 5.28 -26.99 21.45
CA ILE A 412 5.46 -26.36 20.13
C ILE A 412 6.37 -27.21 19.20
N TYR A 413 5.99 -28.43 18.89
CA TYR A 413 6.66 -29.25 17.87
C TYR A 413 6.17 -28.93 16.47
N MET A 414 6.96 -29.20 15.44
CA MET A 414 6.55 -28.96 14.05
C MET A 414 5.26 -29.71 13.68
N GLN A 415 5.11 -30.97 14.14
CA GLN A 415 3.88 -31.72 13.95
C GLN A 415 2.67 -31.00 14.55
N ASN A 416 2.79 -30.55 15.80
CA ASN A 416 1.69 -29.89 16.50
C ASN A 416 1.32 -28.54 15.82
N VAL A 417 2.30 -27.75 15.40
CA VAL A 417 2.03 -26.46 14.76
C VAL A 417 1.41 -26.61 13.37
N ILE A 418 1.74 -27.68 12.64
CA ILE A 418 1.12 -28.01 11.36
C ILE A 418 -0.29 -28.56 11.55
N GLN A 419 -0.47 -29.49 12.51
CA GLN A 419 -1.77 -30.11 12.77
C GLN A 419 -2.77 -29.15 13.42
N HIS A 420 -2.28 -28.15 14.16
CA HIS A 420 -3.10 -27.18 14.88
C HIS A 420 -2.76 -25.73 14.51
N PRO A 421 -3.09 -25.30 13.29
CA PRO A 421 -2.75 -23.97 12.81
C PRO A 421 -3.36 -22.82 13.63
N GLY A 422 -4.48 -23.07 14.34
CA GLY A 422 -5.12 -22.11 15.24
C GLY A 422 -4.60 -22.13 16.68
N PHE A 423 -3.57 -22.92 17.01
CA PHE A 423 -3.05 -23.03 18.37
C PHE A 423 -1.82 -22.14 18.54
N PHE A 424 -1.90 -21.21 19.48
CA PHE A 424 -0.76 -20.39 19.91
C PHE A 424 -0.12 -21.01 21.13
N TYR A 425 1.13 -21.44 20.99
CA TYR A 425 1.87 -22.11 22.06
C TYR A 425 2.59 -21.07 22.92
N ILE A 426 2.45 -21.21 24.21
CA ILE A 426 3.15 -20.36 25.18
C ILE A 426 4.39 -21.13 25.63
N THR A 427 5.57 -20.54 25.44
CA THR A 427 6.82 -21.10 25.94
C THR A 427 6.84 -21.01 27.45
N GLY A 428 6.57 -22.10 28.13
CA GLY A 428 6.77 -22.22 29.57
C GLY A 428 8.15 -22.78 29.92
N THR A 429 8.46 -22.86 31.19
CA THR A 429 9.70 -23.44 31.73
C THR A 429 9.87 -24.91 31.39
N ASN A 430 8.84 -25.58 30.89
CA ASN A 430 8.79 -27.00 30.55
C ASN A 430 8.49 -27.27 29.07
N ALA A 431 8.82 -26.32 28.17
CA ALA A 431 8.64 -26.50 26.72
C ALA A 431 9.50 -27.70 26.24
N ALA A 432 8.93 -28.89 26.36
CA ALA A 432 9.59 -30.11 25.95
C ALA A 432 9.66 -30.22 24.45
N GLY A 433 10.66 -29.69 23.84
CA GLY A 433 10.89 -29.81 22.39
C GLY A 433 11.56 -28.64 21.75
N ILE A 434 11.28 -27.41 22.18
CA ILE A 434 11.90 -26.21 21.61
C ILE A 434 12.75 -25.50 22.64
N ILE A 435 12.28 -25.46 23.88
CA ILE A 435 12.92 -24.80 25.01
C ILE A 435 13.03 -25.79 26.13
N ASN A 436 13.87 -26.79 26.01
CA ASN A 436 14.24 -27.58 27.16
C ASN A 436 15.52 -26.98 27.75
N THR A 437 15.36 -26.24 28.83
CA THR A 437 16.48 -25.66 29.58
C THR A 437 17.48 -26.69 30.07
N ASN A 438 17.05 -27.93 30.27
CA ASN A 438 17.91 -29.07 30.71
C ASN A 438 18.60 -29.80 29.56
N ALA A 439 18.11 -29.66 28.31
CA ALA A 439 18.75 -30.26 27.13
C ALA A 439 19.72 -29.34 26.43
N GLY A 440 20.04 -28.22 27.05
CA GLY A 440 20.85 -27.17 26.47
C GLY A 440 20.16 -26.43 25.35
N LEU A 441 20.65 -25.27 25.03
CA LEU A 441 20.11 -24.35 24.04
C LEU A 441 20.02 -24.91 22.60
N THR A 442 20.44 -26.17 22.38
CA THR A 442 20.50 -26.81 21.07
C THR A 442 19.16 -26.86 20.35
N LYS A 443 18.07 -27.06 21.06
CA LYS A 443 16.72 -27.13 20.48
C LYS A 443 16.12 -25.77 20.14
N TYR A 444 16.58 -24.72 20.76
CA TYR A 444 16.17 -23.34 20.51
C TYR A 444 16.48 -22.88 19.08
N TYR A 445 17.58 -23.34 18.54
CA TYR A 445 18.14 -22.84 17.29
C TYR A 445 17.58 -23.52 16.05
N TYR A 446 16.84 -24.60 16.18
CA TYR A 446 16.17 -25.24 15.05
C TYR A 446 15.20 -24.30 14.32
N PHE A 447 14.65 -23.31 15.01
CA PHE A 447 13.67 -22.38 14.47
C PHE A 447 14.27 -21.16 13.79
N TYR A 448 15.56 -20.89 13.96
CA TYR A 448 16.21 -19.74 13.29
C TYR A 448 16.20 -19.88 11.77
N ASN A 449 16.07 -21.08 11.24
CA ASN A 449 16.08 -21.36 9.82
C ASN A 449 14.71 -21.68 9.23
N LEU A 450 13.64 -21.69 10.01
CA LEU A 450 12.34 -22.13 9.50
C LEU A 450 11.80 -21.24 8.38
N TRP A 451 12.15 -19.97 8.37
CA TRP A 451 11.79 -19.05 7.29
C TRP A 451 12.88 -18.85 6.24
N SER A 452 14.12 -19.22 6.55
CA SER A 452 15.26 -19.05 5.65
C SER A 452 16.26 -20.19 5.72
N MET A 453 16.70 -20.67 4.57
CA MET A 453 17.77 -21.67 4.45
C MET A 453 19.17 -21.08 4.60
N ASN A 454 19.32 -19.77 4.68
CA ASN A 454 20.65 -19.11 4.67
C ASN A 454 21.21 -18.76 6.04
N ASN A 455 20.48 -18.91 7.12
CA ASN A 455 20.98 -18.63 8.49
C ASN A 455 21.79 -19.81 9.03
N ARG A 456 22.98 -20.05 8.48
CA ARG A 456 23.77 -21.26 8.69
C ARG A 456 25.02 -21.05 9.53
N THR A 457 25.36 -19.81 9.87
CA THR A 457 26.61 -19.49 10.58
C THR A 457 26.34 -18.72 11.86
N ALA A 458 27.26 -18.85 12.83
CA ALA A 458 27.17 -18.11 14.09
C ALA A 458 27.09 -16.59 13.88
N SER A 459 27.79 -16.08 12.89
CA SER A 459 27.81 -14.66 12.54
C SER A 459 26.48 -14.13 12.02
N GLY A 460 25.58 -14.99 11.59
CA GLY A 460 24.24 -14.60 11.12
C GLY A 460 23.16 -14.61 12.19
N LEU A 461 23.43 -15.13 13.40
CA LEU A 461 22.40 -15.36 14.40
C LEU A 461 22.09 -14.13 15.27
N ASN A 462 23.06 -13.28 15.51
CA ASN A 462 22.95 -12.14 16.42
C ASN A 462 23.43 -10.83 15.80
N GLN A 463 23.71 -10.81 14.51
CA GLN A 463 24.21 -9.61 13.83
C GLN A 463 23.22 -9.13 12.78
N ILE A 464 23.07 -7.82 12.71
CA ILE A 464 22.31 -7.18 11.64
C ILE A 464 23.10 -7.36 10.34
N ASN A 465 22.48 -8.03 9.36
CA ASN A 465 23.10 -8.32 8.07
C ASN A 465 22.10 -8.32 6.91
N ASN A 466 22.65 -8.15 5.71
CA ASN A 466 21.92 -8.16 4.44
C ASN A 466 21.92 -9.53 3.75
N THR A 467 22.19 -10.62 4.46
CA THR A 467 22.20 -11.97 3.88
C THR A 467 20.84 -12.28 3.26
N PRO A 468 20.77 -12.62 1.97
CA PRO A 468 19.50 -12.90 1.31
C PRO A 468 18.77 -14.05 1.97
N VAL A 469 17.47 -13.87 2.21
CA VAL A 469 16.59 -14.92 2.70
C VAL A 469 16.31 -15.93 1.57
N VAL A 470 16.61 -17.20 1.78
CA VAL A 470 16.18 -18.28 0.91
C VAL A 470 14.88 -18.84 1.46
N LYS A 471 13.79 -18.43 0.87
CA LYS A 471 12.41 -18.73 1.30
C LYS A 471 12.16 -20.23 1.42
N THR A 472 11.67 -20.65 2.58
CA THR A 472 11.33 -22.06 2.89
C THR A 472 9.84 -22.33 2.70
N ILE A 473 9.44 -23.60 2.87
CA ILE A 473 8.01 -24.00 2.91
C ILE A 473 7.26 -23.44 4.12
N TYR A 474 7.95 -22.98 5.17
CA TYR A 474 7.33 -22.40 6.36
C TYR A 474 7.28 -20.88 6.34
N ASP A 475 7.84 -20.22 5.32
CA ASP A 475 7.75 -18.77 5.18
C ASP A 475 6.30 -18.35 4.95
N PRO A 476 5.75 -17.41 5.74
CA PRO A 476 4.34 -17.01 5.67
C PRO A 476 3.99 -16.11 4.49
N SER A 477 4.99 -15.60 3.77
CA SER A 477 4.79 -14.52 2.80
C SER A 477 4.16 -15.01 1.50
N PRO A 478 3.42 -14.17 0.76
CA PRO A 478 2.87 -14.51 -0.54
C PRO A 478 3.96 -14.72 -1.61
N VAL A 479 3.53 -15.15 -2.79
CA VAL A 479 4.40 -15.30 -3.97
C VAL A 479 5.12 -14.00 -4.27
N GLY A 480 6.43 -14.08 -4.53
CA GLY A 480 7.27 -12.92 -4.84
C GLY A 480 7.80 -12.13 -3.63
N PHE A 481 7.41 -12.54 -2.42
CA PHE A 481 7.88 -11.98 -1.16
C PHE A 481 8.45 -13.08 -0.25
N SER A 482 9.25 -12.67 0.71
CA SER A 482 9.79 -13.50 1.79
C SER A 482 9.91 -12.67 3.06
N VAL A 483 10.03 -13.30 4.21
CA VAL A 483 10.49 -12.62 5.42
C VAL A 483 11.85 -11.99 5.11
N PRO A 484 12.05 -10.69 5.34
CA PRO A 484 13.30 -10.03 4.97
C PRO A 484 14.43 -10.39 5.92
N SER A 485 15.69 -10.12 5.51
CA SER A 485 16.81 -10.11 6.46
C SER A 485 16.64 -8.98 7.48
N ASN A 486 17.19 -9.15 8.66
CA ASN A 486 17.04 -8.18 9.75
C ASN A 486 17.58 -6.78 9.41
N ALA A 487 18.60 -6.67 8.55
CA ALA A 487 19.12 -5.38 8.10
C ALA A 487 18.11 -4.58 7.23
N ALA A 488 17.05 -5.19 6.74
CA ALA A 488 16.07 -4.51 5.90
C ALA A 488 15.40 -3.32 6.61
N PHE A 489 15.30 -3.36 7.94
CA PHE A 489 14.64 -2.34 8.75
C PHE A 489 15.61 -1.29 9.31
N THR A 490 16.89 -1.35 8.99
CA THR A 490 17.89 -0.37 9.46
C THR A 490 17.73 0.95 8.73
N GLY A 491 17.86 2.06 9.46
CA GLY A 491 17.71 3.42 8.91
C GLY A 491 16.27 3.93 8.89
N PHE A 492 15.29 3.17 9.37
CA PHE A 492 13.93 3.67 9.56
C PHE A 492 13.90 4.64 10.74
N THR A 493 13.25 5.78 10.55
CA THR A 493 13.13 6.81 11.59
C THR A 493 11.80 6.67 12.33
N ALA A 494 11.81 7.08 13.62
CA ALA A 494 10.62 6.99 14.47
C ALA A 494 9.44 7.85 13.97
N ASN A 495 9.74 8.94 13.26
CA ASN A 495 8.73 9.87 12.71
C ASN A 495 8.33 9.57 11.26
N GLY A 496 8.91 8.54 10.62
CA GLY A 496 8.64 8.19 9.22
C GLY A 496 9.22 9.18 8.19
N LEU A 497 10.02 10.14 8.63
CA LEU A 497 10.73 11.09 7.77
C LEU A 497 12.17 10.62 7.59
N ASN A 498 12.86 11.08 6.54
CA ASN A 498 14.27 10.74 6.32
C ASN A 498 15.22 11.39 7.35
N GLU A 499 14.69 12.24 8.20
CA GLU A 499 15.41 12.96 9.24
C GLU A 499 14.84 12.61 10.62
N GLY A 500 15.71 12.48 11.61
CA GLY A 500 15.34 12.19 12.99
C GLY A 500 16.03 10.96 13.56
N THR A 501 15.60 10.54 14.75
CA THR A 501 16.14 9.38 15.44
C THR A 501 15.74 8.10 14.72
N MET A 502 16.71 7.28 14.32
CA MET A 502 16.46 5.99 13.70
C MET A 502 15.95 4.98 14.72
N ASN A 503 14.98 4.15 14.32
CA ASN A 503 14.50 3.03 15.14
C ASN A 503 15.58 1.94 15.26
N VAL A 504 16.29 1.69 14.15
CA VAL A 504 17.42 0.74 14.08
C VAL A 504 18.50 1.39 13.23
N ASP A 505 19.65 1.68 13.82
CA ASP A 505 20.77 2.36 13.16
C ASP A 505 21.80 1.41 12.53
N GLY A 506 21.64 0.11 12.71
CA GLY A 506 22.55 -0.90 12.18
C GLY A 506 23.76 -1.20 13.08
N THR A 507 23.80 -0.67 14.29
CA THR A 507 24.81 -1.06 15.28
C THR A 507 24.48 -2.41 15.92
N ASP A 508 25.49 -3.08 16.46
CA ASP A 508 25.29 -4.37 17.14
C ASP A 508 24.31 -4.26 18.32
N ASN A 509 23.51 -5.32 18.52
CA ASN A 509 22.53 -5.50 19.58
C ASN A 509 21.20 -4.71 19.43
N GLN A 510 20.94 -4.07 18.31
CA GLN A 510 19.61 -3.53 18.04
C GLN A 510 18.70 -4.59 17.41
N THR A 511 17.54 -4.79 18.00
CA THR A 511 16.47 -5.64 17.43
C THR A 511 15.45 -4.74 16.72
N ALA A 512 15.15 -5.07 15.46
CA ALA A 512 14.09 -4.40 14.71
C ALA A 512 12.71 -4.79 15.22
#